data_b0e4947828afe06d13f46d4bd052777b
#
_entry.id   b0e4947828afe06d13f46d4bd052777b
#
_cell.length_a   1.000
_cell.length_b   1.000
_cell.length_c   1.000
_cell.angle_alpha   90.00
_cell.angle_beta   90.00
_cell.angle_gamma   90.00
#
_symmetry.space_group_name_H-M   'P 1'
#
loop_
_entity.id
_entity.type
_entity.pdbx_description
1 polymer ?
#
loop_
_entity_poly.entity_id
_entity_poly.type
_entity_poly.pdbx_seq_one_letter_code
_entity_poly.pdbx_strand_id
1 'polypeptide(L)'
;MEFRGLTGGIYRLTEWIMRISGTNLLWVLCSAPFLFILYMRLAIDPQYVNEALTLNWALGILAPLTLFPATSAMFTVTRKWVMGEPDVKIFRTYFRGYKENYKQSLVGGIFYTLLFVVMYVDITVYMVQFRNMQLFGILMLILMILLFVSLFNFFSMVAHYHMKIGGILKNAILLTLLRPFRVFSTLIGAIAVIYICWTYMPVLYVIAAGSVIAWFAFLNFYATFQKMQDQAKKREEEQNSKGEPELIELGKEKKERKEK
;
A
#
# COMPACT_ATOMS: atom_id res chain seq x y z
N MET A 1 -10.52 8.93 -34.23
CA MET A 1 -10.48 10.40 -34.35
C MET A 1 -9.64 10.95 -33.21
N GLU A 2 -8.42 11.42 -33.48
CA GLU A 2 -7.62 12.12 -32.46
C GLU A 2 -8.13 13.54 -32.31
N PHE A 3 -8.79 13.82 -31.18
CA PHE A 3 -9.16 15.19 -30.83
C PHE A 3 -7.88 15.95 -30.47
N ARG A 4 -7.35 16.75 -31.40
CA ARG A 4 -6.19 17.63 -31.19
C ARG A 4 -6.70 18.98 -30.65
N GLY A 5 -6.13 19.42 -29.50
CA GLY A 5 -6.42 20.72 -28.91
C GLY A 5 -7.15 20.66 -27.55
N LEU A 6 -7.83 21.74 -27.17
CA LEU A 6 -8.56 21.89 -25.88
C LEU A 6 -9.59 20.78 -25.64
N THR A 7 -10.30 20.32 -26.67
CA THR A 7 -11.27 19.24 -26.61
C THR A 7 -10.62 17.90 -26.24
N GLY A 8 -9.40 17.63 -26.71
CA GLY A 8 -8.66 16.42 -26.32
C GLY A 8 -8.20 16.42 -24.87
N GLY A 9 -7.86 17.60 -24.33
CA GLY A 9 -7.51 17.77 -22.92
C GLY A 9 -8.70 17.52 -21.99
N ILE A 10 -9.86 18.10 -22.31
CA ILE A 10 -11.10 17.92 -21.55
C ILE A 10 -11.55 16.45 -21.58
N TYR A 11 -11.48 15.80 -22.74
CA TYR A 11 -11.81 14.38 -22.87
C TYR A 11 -10.94 13.49 -21.95
N ARG A 12 -9.61 13.71 -21.95
CA ARG A 12 -8.69 12.98 -21.07
C ARG A 12 -8.98 13.22 -19.59
N LEU A 13 -9.30 14.46 -19.22
CA LEU A 13 -9.65 14.80 -17.84
C LEU A 13 -10.92 14.06 -17.39
N THR A 14 -11.98 14.11 -18.22
CA THR A 14 -13.25 13.42 -17.94
C THR A 14 -13.04 11.91 -17.81
N GLU A 15 -12.20 11.33 -18.65
CA GLU A 15 -11.87 9.92 -18.63
C GLU A 15 -11.15 9.52 -17.33
N TRP A 16 -10.19 10.33 -16.88
CA TRP A 16 -9.51 10.12 -15.59
C TRP A 16 -10.46 10.25 -14.41
N ILE A 17 -11.37 11.23 -14.43
CA ILE A 17 -12.40 11.38 -13.40
C ILE A 17 -13.27 10.11 -13.34
N MET A 18 -13.74 9.59 -14.47
CA MET A 18 -14.53 8.36 -14.50
C MET A 18 -13.75 7.15 -13.98
N ARG A 19 -12.47 7.01 -14.32
CA ARG A 19 -11.61 5.92 -13.86
C ARG A 19 -11.42 5.96 -12.34
N ILE A 20 -11.06 7.11 -11.81
CA ILE A 20 -10.85 7.34 -10.37
C ILE A 20 -12.16 7.08 -9.61
N SER A 21 -13.26 7.70 -10.06
CA SER A 21 -14.56 7.57 -9.41
C SER A 21 -15.11 6.15 -9.47
N GLY A 22 -15.05 5.51 -10.64
CA GLY A 22 -15.52 4.14 -10.80
C GLY A 22 -14.76 3.16 -9.91
N THR A 23 -13.44 3.31 -9.80
CA THR A 23 -12.61 2.45 -8.93
C THR A 23 -12.90 2.69 -7.45
N ASN A 24 -13.09 3.97 -7.06
CA ASN A 24 -13.41 4.31 -5.67
C ASN A 24 -14.79 3.83 -5.24
N LEU A 25 -15.79 3.98 -6.11
CA LEU A 25 -17.15 3.48 -5.86
C LEU A 25 -17.19 1.96 -5.67
N LEU A 26 -16.45 1.21 -6.48
CA LEU A 26 -16.30 -0.24 -6.29
C LEU A 26 -15.65 -0.58 -4.95
N TRP A 27 -14.64 0.19 -4.54
CA TRP A 27 -14.00 0.03 -3.24
C TRP A 27 -14.96 0.31 -2.09
N VAL A 28 -15.73 1.40 -2.14
CA VAL A 28 -16.77 1.73 -1.15
C VAL A 28 -17.81 0.62 -1.07
N LEU A 29 -18.29 0.12 -2.21
CA LEU A 29 -19.29 -0.94 -2.28
C LEU A 29 -18.78 -2.25 -1.65
N CYS A 30 -17.55 -2.67 -1.99
CA CYS A 30 -16.98 -3.91 -1.48
C CYS A 30 -16.56 -3.83 0.00
N SER A 31 -16.22 -2.62 0.49
CA SER A 31 -15.91 -2.37 1.90
C SER A 31 -17.09 -1.84 2.71
N ALA A 32 -18.30 -1.78 2.13
CA ALA A 32 -19.50 -1.24 2.76
C ALA A 32 -19.81 -1.83 4.16
N PRO A 33 -19.67 -3.14 4.43
CA PRO A 33 -19.90 -3.66 5.77
C PRO A 33 -18.96 -3.05 6.83
N PHE A 34 -17.67 -2.91 6.48
CA PHE A 34 -16.70 -2.26 7.38
C PHE A 34 -17.00 -0.76 7.54
N LEU A 35 -17.26 -0.05 6.44
CA LEU A 35 -17.52 1.39 6.47
C LEU A 35 -18.80 1.73 7.23
N PHE A 36 -19.82 0.88 7.15
CA PHE A 36 -21.06 1.05 7.92
C PHE A 36 -20.82 0.92 9.43
N ILE A 37 -20.09 -0.11 9.86
CA ILE A 37 -19.74 -0.28 11.27
C ILE A 37 -18.81 0.85 11.75
N LEU A 38 -17.88 1.31 10.90
CA LEU A 38 -17.02 2.46 11.20
C LEU A 38 -17.84 3.73 11.40
N TYR A 39 -18.84 3.99 10.54
CA TYR A 39 -19.74 5.12 10.69
C TYR A 39 -20.52 5.04 12.02
N MET A 40 -21.09 3.87 12.36
CA MET A 40 -21.78 3.68 13.63
C MET A 40 -20.85 3.91 14.83
N ARG A 41 -19.59 3.42 14.74
CA ARG A 41 -18.59 3.60 15.79
C ARG A 41 -18.22 5.08 16.01
N LEU A 42 -18.16 5.86 14.94
CA LEU A 42 -17.87 7.30 15.00
C LEU A 42 -19.07 8.13 15.47
N ALA A 43 -20.29 7.64 15.24
CA ALA A 43 -21.52 8.32 15.61
C ALA A 43 -21.98 8.02 17.05
N ILE A 44 -21.46 6.96 17.68
CA ILE A 44 -21.87 6.58 19.04
C ILE A 44 -21.29 7.54 20.07
N ASP A 45 -22.12 7.91 21.06
CA ASP A 45 -21.69 8.76 22.16
C ASP A 45 -20.66 8.03 23.06
N PRO A 46 -19.59 8.72 23.52
CA PRO A 46 -18.55 8.14 24.39
C PRO A 46 -19.05 7.49 25.69
N GLN A 47 -20.25 7.83 26.17
CA GLN A 47 -20.86 7.21 27.36
C GLN A 47 -21.20 5.71 27.15
N TYR A 48 -21.43 5.26 25.90
CA TYR A 48 -21.79 3.88 25.57
C TYR A 48 -20.53 3.03 25.34
N VAL A 49 -19.80 2.75 26.42
CA VAL A 49 -18.48 2.08 26.36
C VAL A 49 -18.58 0.64 25.84
N ASN A 50 -19.60 -0.12 26.28
CA ASN A 50 -19.77 -1.53 25.91
C ASN A 50 -20.15 -1.68 24.44
N GLU A 51 -21.03 -0.83 23.95
CA GLU A 51 -21.45 -0.78 22.54
C GLU A 51 -20.28 -0.36 21.65
N ALA A 52 -19.50 0.65 22.08
CA ALA A 52 -18.29 1.08 21.40
C ALA A 52 -17.26 -0.06 21.32
N LEU A 53 -17.09 -0.83 22.40
CA LEU A 53 -16.20 -1.99 22.41
C LEU A 53 -16.68 -3.08 21.44
N THR A 54 -17.97 -3.37 21.42
CA THR A 54 -18.57 -4.33 20.48
C THR A 54 -18.35 -3.92 19.04
N LEU A 55 -18.54 -2.64 18.70
CA LEU A 55 -18.27 -2.10 17.37
C LEU A 55 -16.78 -2.18 17.02
N ASN A 56 -15.86 -1.94 17.96
CA ASN A 56 -14.42 -2.11 17.74
C ASN A 56 -14.06 -3.57 17.39
N TRP A 57 -14.66 -4.56 18.06
CA TRP A 57 -14.49 -5.97 17.72
C TRP A 57 -15.03 -6.28 16.32
N ALA A 58 -16.21 -5.76 15.98
CA ALA A 58 -16.78 -5.92 14.65
C ALA A 58 -15.87 -5.31 13.57
N LEU A 59 -15.30 -4.13 13.79
CA LEU A 59 -14.31 -3.52 12.91
C LEU A 59 -13.07 -4.40 12.74
N GLY A 60 -12.54 -4.95 13.83
CA GLY A 60 -11.39 -5.85 13.81
C GLY A 60 -11.63 -7.12 12.97
N ILE A 61 -12.85 -7.67 12.99
CA ILE A 61 -13.23 -8.84 12.19
C ILE A 61 -13.51 -8.46 10.73
N LEU A 62 -14.22 -7.36 10.48
CA LEU A 62 -14.63 -6.96 9.14
C LEU A 62 -13.48 -6.36 8.32
N ALA A 63 -12.48 -5.75 8.96
CA ALA A 63 -11.34 -5.18 8.25
C ALA A 63 -10.64 -6.23 7.36
N PRO A 64 -10.13 -7.36 7.88
CA PRO A 64 -9.48 -8.36 7.03
C PRO A 64 -10.44 -9.03 6.04
N LEU A 65 -11.73 -9.13 6.36
CA LEU A 65 -12.71 -9.82 5.50
C LEU A 65 -13.18 -8.98 4.31
N THR A 66 -13.31 -7.67 4.48
CA THR A 66 -13.92 -6.79 3.46
C THR A 66 -13.00 -5.66 3.02
N LEU A 67 -12.45 -4.86 3.96
CA LEU A 67 -11.64 -3.69 3.64
C LEU A 67 -10.32 -4.07 2.96
N PHE A 68 -9.59 -5.06 3.48
CA PHE A 68 -8.29 -5.45 2.93
C PHE A 68 -8.40 -6.03 1.52
N PRO A 69 -9.32 -6.98 1.21
CA PRO A 69 -9.51 -7.45 -0.15
C PRO A 69 -9.99 -6.36 -1.12
N ALA A 70 -10.90 -5.49 -0.68
CA ALA A 70 -11.37 -4.37 -1.48
C ALA A 70 -10.22 -3.40 -1.83
N THR A 71 -9.36 -3.10 -0.85
CA THR A 71 -8.20 -2.23 -1.05
C THR A 71 -7.16 -2.87 -1.98
N SER A 72 -6.88 -4.16 -1.82
CA SER A 72 -6.00 -4.91 -2.72
C SER A 72 -6.50 -4.90 -4.17
N ALA A 73 -7.82 -5.04 -4.38
CA ALA A 73 -8.44 -4.94 -5.69
C ALA A 73 -8.27 -3.54 -6.30
N MET A 74 -8.45 -2.49 -5.50
CA MET A 74 -8.21 -1.11 -5.91
C MET A 74 -6.74 -0.91 -6.34
N PHE A 75 -5.77 -1.43 -5.57
CA PHE A 75 -4.35 -1.39 -5.94
C PHE A 75 -4.05 -2.16 -7.21
N THR A 76 -4.78 -3.23 -7.53
CA THR A 76 -4.63 -3.95 -8.81
C THR A 76 -5.02 -3.07 -10.00
N VAL A 77 -6.05 -2.24 -9.87
CA VAL A 77 -6.45 -1.28 -10.90
C VAL A 77 -5.42 -0.16 -11.01
N THR A 78 -5.03 0.48 -9.89
CA THR A 78 -4.07 1.58 -9.89
C THR A 78 -2.69 1.16 -10.38
N ARG A 79 -2.28 -0.09 -10.11
CA ARG A 79 -1.08 -0.70 -10.71
C ARG A 79 -1.10 -0.62 -12.23
N LYS A 80 -2.21 -0.99 -12.86
CA LYS A 80 -2.35 -0.95 -14.32
C LYS A 80 -2.15 0.46 -14.87
N TRP A 81 -2.73 1.46 -14.22
CA TRP A 81 -2.56 2.86 -14.61
C TRP A 81 -1.10 3.32 -14.53
N VAL A 82 -0.40 2.99 -13.43
CA VAL A 82 1.01 3.36 -13.23
C VAL A 82 1.94 2.65 -14.21
N MET A 83 1.59 1.42 -14.60
CA MET A 83 2.38 0.63 -15.56
C MET A 83 2.11 1.00 -17.04
N GLY A 84 1.33 2.06 -17.30
CA GLY A 84 1.07 2.56 -18.64
C GLY A 84 -0.12 1.91 -19.36
N GLU A 85 -0.95 1.18 -18.65
CA GLU A 85 -2.18 0.57 -19.15
C GLU A 85 -3.43 1.27 -18.56
N PRO A 86 -3.72 2.56 -18.89
CA PRO A 86 -4.83 3.27 -18.29
C PRO A 86 -6.21 2.80 -18.80
N ASP A 87 -6.30 2.25 -20.01
CA ASP A 87 -7.55 1.92 -20.69
C ASP A 87 -8.13 0.54 -20.30
N VAL A 88 -7.85 0.08 -19.08
CA VAL A 88 -8.36 -1.18 -18.59
C VAL A 88 -9.86 -1.12 -18.26
N LYS A 89 -10.57 -2.22 -18.49
CA LYS A 89 -11.96 -2.40 -18.04
C LYS A 89 -11.98 -2.47 -16.52
N ILE A 90 -12.27 -1.35 -15.84
CA ILE A 90 -12.17 -1.15 -14.39
C ILE A 90 -12.90 -2.26 -13.64
N PHE A 91 -14.19 -2.46 -13.92
CA PHE A 91 -15.01 -3.45 -13.26
C PHE A 91 -14.40 -4.86 -13.31
N ARG A 92 -14.00 -5.31 -14.50
CA ARG A 92 -13.40 -6.64 -14.69
C ARG A 92 -12.06 -6.76 -13.97
N THR A 93 -11.22 -5.74 -14.07
CA THR A 93 -9.89 -5.71 -13.44
C THR A 93 -10.00 -5.69 -11.92
N TYR A 94 -10.93 -4.91 -11.38
CA TYR A 94 -11.19 -4.82 -9.95
C TYR A 94 -11.63 -6.18 -9.37
N PHE A 95 -12.70 -6.79 -9.89
CA PHE A 95 -13.21 -8.06 -9.36
C PHE A 95 -12.26 -9.23 -9.60
N ARG A 96 -11.49 -9.21 -10.69
CA ARG A 96 -10.41 -10.16 -10.91
C ARG A 96 -9.34 -10.02 -9.81
N GLY A 97 -8.84 -8.80 -9.56
CA GLY A 97 -7.88 -8.54 -8.49
C GLY A 97 -8.43 -8.88 -7.10
N TYR A 98 -9.71 -8.60 -6.85
CA TYR A 98 -10.39 -8.99 -5.61
C TYR A 98 -10.33 -10.50 -5.38
N LYS A 99 -10.68 -11.30 -6.39
CA LYS A 99 -10.68 -12.76 -6.30
C LYS A 99 -9.28 -13.36 -6.20
N GLU A 100 -8.35 -12.90 -7.04
CA GLU A 100 -6.97 -13.42 -7.10
C GLU A 100 -6.21 -13.13 -5.80
N ASN A 101 -6.39 -11.95 -5.23
CA ASN A 101 -5.64 -11.49 -4.06
C ASN A 101 -6.37 -11.72 -2.72
N TYR A 102 -7.58 -12.29 -2.73
CA TYR A 102 -8.41 -12.41 -1.54
C TYR A 102 -7.69 -13.10 -0.37
N LYS A 103 -7.11 -14.26 -0.61
CA LYS A 103 -6.42 -15.04 0.44
C LYS A 103 -5.23 -14.30 1.03
N GLN A 104 -4.42 -13.67 0.19
CA GLN A 104 -3.25 -12.91 0.64
C GLN A 104 -3.68 -11.66 1.42
N SER A 105 -4.69 -10.97 0.95
CA SER A 105 -5.25 -9.80 1.63
C SER A 105 -5.91 -10.15 2.96
N LEU A 106 -6.62 -11.27 3.03
CA LEU A 106 -7.24 -11.76 4.27
C LEU A 106 -6.18 -12.06 5.33
N VAL A 107 -5.18 -12.88 4.99
CA VAL A 107 -4.11 -13.27 5.94
C VAL A 107 -3.28 -12.06 6.35
N GLY A 108 -2.91 -11.19 5.40
CA GLY A 108 -2.23 -9.94 5.70
C GLY A 108 -3.10 -9.00 6.54
N GLY A 109 -4.40 -8.95 6.25
CA GLY A 109 -5.38 -8.18 7.01
C GLY A 109 -5.46 -8.62 8.47
N ILE A 110 -5.52 -9.92 8.75
CA ILE A 110 -5.48 -10.46 10.10
C ILE A 110 -4.19 -10.05 10.82
N PHE A 111 -3.04 -10.20 10.16
CA PHE A 111 -1.74 -9.82 10.72
C PHE A 111 -1.67 -8.33 11.08
N TYR A 112 -2.01 -7.45 10.15
CA TYR A 112 -1.98 -6.00 10.40
C TYR A 112 -3.02 -5.57 11.43
N THR A 113 -4.23 -6.11 11.39
CA THR A 113 -5.28 -5.79 12.36
C THR A 113 -4.85 -6.17 13.78
N LEU A 114 -4.26 -7.36 13.98
CA LEU A 114 -3.74 -7.78 15.28
C LEU A 114 -2.62 -6.84 15.76
N LEU A 115 -1.68 -6.45 14.89
CA LEU A 115 -0.64 -5.50 15.26
C LEU A 115 -1.20 -4.13 15.63
N PHE A 116 -2.19 -3.61 14.89
CA PHE A 116 -2.83 -2.35 15.23
C PHE A 116 -3.56 -2.41 16.57
N VAL A 117 -4.24 -3.51 16.88
CA VAL A 117 -4.90 -3.70 18.17
C VAL A 117 -3.89 -3.71 19.30
N VAL A 118 -2.80 -4.48 19.19
CA VAL A 118 -1.72 -4.52 20.18
C VAL A 118 -1.13 -3.13 20.40
N MET A 119 -0.73 -2.44 19.32
CA MET A 119 -0.14 -1.09 19.43
C MET A 119 -1.12 -0.07 20.01
N TYR A 120 -2.41 -0.15 19.69
CA TYR A 120 -3.42 0.71 20.26
C TYR A 120 -3.57 0.50 21.78
N VAL A 121 -3.59 -0.75 22.23
CA VAL A 121 -3.63 -1.09 23.66
C VAL A 121 -2.36 -0.57 24.35
N ASP A 122 -1.18 -0.82 23.78
CA ASP A 122 0.10 -0.35 24.35
C ASP A 122 0.13 1.18 24.48
N ILE A 123 -0.28 1.92 23.44
CA ILE A 123 -0.35 3.38 23.49
C ILE A 123 -1.27 3.82 24.61
N THR A 124 -2.47 3.21 24.72
CA THR A 124 -3.45 3.57 25.75
C THR A 124 -2.88 3.32 27.16
N VAL A 125 -2.26 2.17 27.37
CA VAL A 125 -1.68 1.79 28.67
C VAL A 125 -0.51 2.74 29.04
N TYR A 126 0.43 2.96 28.13
CA TYR A 126 1.62 3.78 28.44
C TYR A 126 1.31 5.29 28.51
N MET A 127 0.36 5.79 27.73
CA MET A 127 0.00 7.21 27.73
C MET A 127 -0.93 7.59 28.89
N VAL A 128 -1.84 6.69 29.29
CA VAL A 128 -2.90 6.99 30.26
C VAL A 128 -2.61 6.42 31.66
N GLN A 129 -2.18 5.14 31.76
CA GLN A 129 -2.04 4.45 33.03
C GLN A 129 -0.65 4.66 33.65
N PHE A 130 0.43 4.66 32.86
CA PHE A 130 1.79 4.77 33.36
C PHE A 130 2.40 6.14 33.03
N ARG A 131 2.13 7.13 33.90
CA ARG A 131 2.58 8.52 33.70
C ARG A 131 4.10 8.69 33.53
N ASN A 132 4.92 7.80 34.11
CA ASN A 132 6.38 7.82 33.99
C ASN A 132 6.91 7.13 32.72
N MET A 133 6.02 6.46 31.95
CA MET A 133 6.38 5.69 30.74
C MET A 133 5.82 6.30 29.44
N GLN A 134 5.47 7.58 29.45
CA GLN A 134 4.90 8.25 28.28
C GLN A 134 5.83 8.22 27.05
N LEU A 135 7.16 8.16 27.28
CA LEU A 135 8.12 8.02 26.19
C LEU A 135 7.92 6.72 25.40
N PHE A 136 7.58 5.61 26.06
CA PHE A 136 7.24 4.35 25.39
C PHE A 136 5.95 4.47 24.59
N GLY A 137 4.95 5.20 25.09
CA GLY A 137 3.72 5.48 24.36
C GLY A 137 3.97 6.27 23.07
N ILE A 138 4.85 7.27 23.12
CA ILE A 138 5.28 8.03 21.93
C ILE A 138 6.00 7.12 20.93
N LEU A 139 6.89 6.25 21.40
CA LEU A 139 7.58 5.28 20.54
C LEU A 139 6.58 4.34 19.83
N MET A 140 5.59 3.81 20.57
CA MET A 140 4.53 2.98 19.99
C MET A 140 3.69 3.74 18.97
N LEU A 141 3.41 5.02 19.20
CA LEU A 141 2.72 5.88 18.23
C LEU A 141 3.52 6.02 16.93
N ILE A 142 4.83 6.25 17.00
CA ILE A 142 5.71 6.32 15.83
C ILE A 142 5.70 4.99 15.06
N LEU A 143 5.81 3.87 15.78
CA LEU A 143 5.75 2.54 15.18
C LEU A 143 4.40 2.26 14.52
N MET A 144 3.30 2.72 15.11
CA MET A 144 1.95 2.60 14.54
C MET A 144 1.83 3.39 13.23
N ILE A 145 2.41 4.59 13.15
CA ILE A 145 2.46 5.39 11.92
C ILE A 145 3.28 4.65 10.84
N LEU A 146 4.43 4.09 11.20
CA LEU A 146 5.25 3.29 10.27
C LEU A 146 4.51 2.04 9.79
N LEU A 147 3.78 1.37 10.69
CA LEU A 147 2.94 0.23 10.35
C LEU A 147 1.81 0.62 9.39
N PHE A 148 1.19 1.78 9.59
CA PHE A 148 0.16 2.31 8.68
C PHE A 148 0.72 2.57 7.27
N VAL A 149 1.90 3.16 7.16
CA VAL A 149 2.55 3.35 5.85
C VAL A 149 2.98 2.00 5.22
N SER A 150 3.39 1.04 6.05
CA SER A 150 3.69 -0.31 5.60
C SER A 150 2.49 -0.99 4.92
N LEU A 151 1.25 -0.65 5.28
CA LEU A 151 0.04 -1.12 4.59
C LEU A 151 0.02 -0.75 3.11
N PHE A 152 0.42 0.47 2.75
CA PHE A 152 0.47 0.88 1.34
C PHE A 152 1.49 0.05 0.54
N ASN A 153 2.65 -0.23 1.13
CA ASN A 153 3.64 -1.12 0.54
C ASN A 153 3.11 -2.56 0.44
N PHE A 154 2.41 -3.04 1.47
CA PHE A 154 1.78 -4.35 1.48
C PHE A 154 0.78 -4.51 0.33
N PHE A 155 -0.18 -3.59 0.18
CA PHE A 155 -1.16 -3.64 -0.91
C PHE A 155 -0.51 -3.50 -2.29
N SER A 156 0.52 -2.66 -2.41
CA SER A 156 1.30 -2.53 -3.64
C SER A 156 1.99 -3.84 -4.02
N MET A 157 2.57 -4.53 -3.03
CA MET A 157 3.22 -5.83 -3.25
C MET A 157 2.23 -6.94 -3.57
N VAL A 158 1.11 -7.02 -2.87
CA VAL A 158 0.03 -7.99 -3.16
C VAL A 158 -0.48 -7.81 -4.59
N ALA A 159 -0.66 -6.57 -5.04
CA ALA A 159 -1.10 -6.28 -6.40
C ALA A 159 -0.02 -6.54 -7.46
N HIS A 160 1.27 -6.51 -7.10
CA HIS A 160 2.39 -6.56 -8.06
C HIS A 160 3.08 -7.92 -8.13
N TYR A 161 3.17 -8.66 -7.01
CA TYR A 161 3.94 -9.90 -6.91
C TYR A 161 3.09 -11.14 -6.62
N HIS A 162 3.45 -12.24 -7.30
CA HIS A 162 2.94 -13.58 -6.96
C HIS A 162 3.92 -14.29 -5.98
N MET A 163 3.99 -13.79 -4.74
CA MET A 163 4.89 -14.30 -3.70
C MET A 163 4.09 -14.93 -2.55
N LYS A 164 4.78 -15.76 -1.73
CA LYS A 164 4.21 -16.26 -0.46
C LYS A 164 3.94 -15.08 0.49
N ILE A 165 2.83 -15.12 1.21
CA ILE A 165 2.36 -14.01 2.07
C ILE A 165 3.41 -13.57 3.11
N GLY A 166 4.14 -14.51 3.73
CA GLY A 166 5.21 -14.17 4.68
C GLY A 166 6.33 -13.33 4.05
N GLY A 167 6.67 -13.58 2.79
CA GLY A 167 7.62 -12.75 2.03
C GLY A 167 7.07 -11.36 1.76
N ILE A 168 5.79 -11.24 1.40
CA ILE A 168 5.13 -9.94 1.18
C ILE A 168 5.13 -9.11 2.46
N LEU A 169 4.72 -9.70 3.59
CA LEU A 169 4.68 -9.01 4.90
C LEU A 169 6.07 -8.53 5.33
N LYS A 170 7.06 -9.42 5.31
CA LYS A 170 8.44 -9.08 5.63
C LYS A 170 8.97 -7.94 4.76
N ASN A 171 8.80 -8.06 3.45
CA ASN A 171 9.32 -7.07 2.50
C ASN A 171 8.57 -5.74 2.57
N ALA A 172 7.27 -5.72 2.87
CA ALA A 172 6.50 -4.49 3.05
C ALA A 172 7.02 -3.68 4.24
N ILE A 173 7.25 -4.34 5.38
CA ILE A 173 7.81 -3.71 6.58
C ILE A 173 9.25 -3.26 6.32
N LEU A 174 10.07 -4.14 5.74
CA LEU A 174 11.48 -3.84 5.45
C LEU A 174 11.61 -2.65 4.49
N LEU A 175 10.80 -2.60 3.43
CA LEU A 175 10.80 -1.49 2.47
C LEU A 175 10.43 -0.16 3.13
N THR A 176 9.50 -0.19 4.08
CA THR A 176 9.09 0.98 4.86
C THR A 176 10.25 1.51 5.71
N LEU A 177 11.01 0.62 6.36
CA LEU A 177 12.16 1.00 7.19
C LEU A 177 13.36 1.47 6.37
N LEU A 178 13.62 0.84 5.22
CA LEU A 178 14.78 1.15 4.38
C LEU A 178 14.62 2.42 3.53
N ARG A 179 13.40 2.90 3.33
CA ARG A 179 13.13 4.05 2.44
C ARG A 179 12.28 5.14 3.12
N PRO A 180 12.78 5.76 4.21
CA PRO A 180 12.00 6.70 5.03
C PRO A 180 11.47 7.90 4.24
N PHE A 181 12.24 8.47 3.31
CA PHE A 181 11.78 9.61 2.49
C PHE A 181 10.53 9.30 1.67
N ARG A 182 10.38 8.08 1.18
CA ARG A 182 9.17 7.66 0.44
C ARG A 182 7.99 7.37 1.35
N VAL A 183 8.28 6.91 2.56
CA VAL A 183 7.28 6.80 3.63
C VAL A 183 6.67 8.16 3.91
N PHE A 184 7.51 9.19 4.13
CA PHE A 184 7.05 10.56 4.34
C PHE A 184 6.28 11.12 3.14
N SER A 185 6.78 10.91 1.92
CA SER A 185 6.07 11.32 0.70
C SER A 185 4.67 10.70 0.61
N THR A 186 4.54 9.39 0.85
CA THR A 186 3.26 8.70 0.80
C THR A 186 2.30 9.21 1.88
N LEU A 187 2.80 9.41 3.10
CA LEU A 187 2.02 9.92 4.22
C LEU A 187 1.53 11.35 3.95
N ILE A 188 2.43 12.23 3.52
CA ILE A 188 2.08 13.64 3.19
C ILE A 188 1.06 13.67 2.06
N GLY A 189 1.25 12.87 1.01
CA GLY A 189 0.29 12.79 -0.09
C GLY A 189 -1.09 12.30 0.35
N ALA A 190 -1.15 11.27 1.20
CA ALA A 190 -2.42 10.78 1.75
C ALA A 190 -3.11 11.84 2.64
N ILE A 191 -2.35 12.51 3.52
CA ILE A 191 -2.87 13.59 4.37
C ILE A 191 -3.38 14.75 3.52
N ALA A 192 -2.65 15.14 2.48
CA ALA A 192 -3.06 16.22 1.58
C ALA A 192 -4.38 15.91 0.88
N VAL A 193 -4.55 14.69 0.35
CA VAL A 193 -5.82 14.24 -0.27
C VAL A 193 -6.96 14.28 0.74
N ILE A 194 -6.73 13.75 1.95
CA ILE A 194 -7.72 13.75 3.03
C ILE A 194 -8.10 15.18 3.40
N TYR A 195 -7.12 16.07 3.57
CA TYR A 195 -7.35 17.47 3.92
C TYR A 195 -8.16 18.22 2.85
N ILE A 196 -7.81 18.03 1.58
CA ILE A 196 -8.55 18.66 0.45
C ILE A 196 -9.99 18.17 0.43
N CYS A 197 -10.22 16.85 0.56
CA CYS A 197 -11.57 16.30 0.59
C CYS A 197 -12.38 16.84 1.79
N TRP A 198 -11.74 16.93 2.97
CA TRP A 198 -12.41 17.45 4.16
C TRP A 198 -12.83 18.91 4.04
N THR A 199 -11.92 19.76 3.54
CA THR A 199 -12.08 21.21 3.56
C THR A 199 -12.99 21.71 2.45
N TYR A 200 -12.87 21.14 1.25
CA TYR A 200 -13.53 21.71 0.06
C TYR A 200 -14.76 20.91 -0.38
N MET A 201 -14.71 19.60 -0.39
CA MET A 201 -15.79 18.76 -0.92
C MET A 201 -15.86 17.40 -0.23
N PRO A 202 -16.60 17.23 0.89
CA PRO A 202 -16.70 15.94 1.60
C PRO A 202 -17.17 14.77 0.72
N VAL A 203 -17.97 15.03 -0.31
CA VAL A 203 -18.41 14.01 -1.29
C VAL A 203 -17.22 13.33 -2.00
N LEU A 204 -16.09 14.02 -2.15
CA LEU A 204 -14.88 13.46 -2.77
C LEU A 204 -14.30 12.25 -2.00
N TYR A 205 -14.59 12.10 -0.69
CA TYR A 205 -14.22 10.88 0.03
C TYR A 205 -14.83 9.65 -0.62
N VAL A 206 -16.12 9.72 -0.94
CA VAL A 206 -16.85 8.61 -1.53
C VAL A 206 -16.50 8.42 -3.00
N ILE A 207 -16.20 9.51 -3.71
CA ILE A 207 -16.01 9.49 -5.15
C ILE A 207 -14.56 9.20 -5.55
N ALA A 208 -13.55 9.72 -4.82
CA ALA A 208 -12.19 9.75 -5.36
C ALA A 208 -11.06 9.46 -4.35
N ALA A 209 -11.21 9.79 -3.06
CA ALA A 209 -10.09 9.87 -2.14
C ALA A 209 -9.27 8.57 -2.05
N GLY A 210 -9.92 7.42 -1.88
CA GLY A 210 -9.24 6.13 -1.74
C GLY A 210 -8.42 5.77 -2.98
N SER A 211 -8.99 5.92 -4.17
CA SER A 211 -8.32 5.58 -5.43
C SER A 211 -7.17 6.54 -5.77
N VAL A 212 -7.28 7.83 -5.42
CA VAL A 212 -6.18 8.79 -5.58
C VAL A 212 -5.03 8.46 -4.63
N ILE A 213 -5.33 8.15 -3.36
CA ILE A 213 -4.32 7.73 -2.38
C ILE A 213 -3.64 6.43 -2.83
N ALA A 214 -4.41 5.45 -3.29
CA ALA A 214 -3.87 4.18 -3.77
C ALA A 214 -2.98 4.36 -5.01
N TRP A 215 -3.39 5.21 -5.95
CA TRP A 215 -2.59 5.55 -7.13
C TRP A 215 -1.27 6.22 -6.75
N PHE A 216 -1.29 7.21 -5.87
CA PHE A 216 -0.10 7.90 -5.40
C PHE A 216 0.82 6.96 -4.60
N ALA A 217 0.26 6.13 -3.73
CA ALA A 217 1.02 5.13 -2.96
C ALA A 217 1.69 4.12 -3.88
N PHE A 218 0.97 3.63 -4.91
CA PHE A 218 1.55 2.70 -5.88
C PHE A 218 2.63 3.36 -6.76
N LEU A 219 2.48 4.63 -7.14
CA LEU A 219 3.53 5.40 -7.83
C LEU A 219 4.83 5.43 -7.01
N ASN A 220 4.74 5.76 -5.72
CA ASN A 220 5.90 5.79 -4.82
C ASN A 220 6.54 4.41 -4.66
N PHE A 221 5.73 3.37 -4.54
CA PHE A 221 6.20 1.99 -4.49
C PHE A 221 6.92 1.60 -5.79
N TYR A 222 6.29 1.82 -6.94
CA TYR A 222 6.81 1.41 -8.25
C TYR A 222 8.13 2.12 -8.61
N ALA A 223 8.21 3.41 -8.33
CA ALA A 223 9.46 4.16 -8.51
C ALA A 223 10.59 3.68 -7.57
N THR A 224 10.26 3.14 -6.38
CA THR A 224 11.25 2.47 -5.51
C THR A 224 11.71 1.16 -6.12
N PHE A 225 10.75 0.38 -6.59
CA PHE A 225 10.99 -0.91 -7.20
C PHE A 225 11.91 -0.81 -8.44
N GLN A 226 11.61 0.11 -9.37
CA GLN A 226 12.46 0.36 -10.52
C GLN A 226 13.89 0.72 -10.11
N LYS A 227 14.07 1.64 -9.17
CA LYS A 227 15.40 2.03 -8.69
C LYS A 227 16.17 0.87 -8.06
N MET A 228 15.48 -0.05 -7.37
CA MET A 228 16.12 -1.24 -6.81
C MET A 228 16.53 -2.25 -7.90
N GLN A 229 15.71 -2.42 -8.92
CA GLN A 229 16.06 -3.26 -10.07
C GLN A 229 17.27 -2.72 -10.83
N ASP A 230 17.32 -1.41 -11.08
CA ASP A 230 18.46 -0.79 -11.78
C ASP A 230 19.75 -0.94 -10.97
N GLN A 231 19.67 -0.81 -9.64
CA GLN A 231 20.82 -1.04 -8.75
C GLN A 231 21.26 -2.51 -8.74
N ALA A 232 20.32 -3.45 -8.80
CA ALA A 232 20.65 -4.88 -8.88
C ALA A 232 21.36 -5.21 -10.18
N LYS A 233 20.83 -4.73 -11.33
CA LYS A 233 21.44 -4.93 -12.63
C LYS A 233 22.87 -4.38 -12.70
N LYS A 234 23.09 -3.16 -12.21
CA LYS A 234 24.44 -2.56 -12.17
C LYS A 234 25.43 -3.39 -11.35
N ARG A 235 24.98 -3.95 -10.21
CA ARG A 235 25.82 -4.83 -9.39
C ARG A 235 26.16 -6.14 -10.10
N GLU A 236 25.21 -6.73 -10.80
CA GLU A 236 25.45 -7.93 -11.61
C GLU A 236 26.44 -7.66 -12.76
N GLU A 237 26.31 -6.53 -13.45
CA GLU A 237 27.24 -6.09 -14.49
C GLU A 237 28.66 -5.87 -13.93
N GLU A 238 28.77 -5.21 -12.76
CA GLU A 238 30.05 -4.99 -12.08
C GLU A 238 30.70 -6.31 -11.61
N GLN A 239 29.90 -7.28 -11.16
CA GLN A 239 30.41 -8.59 -10.74
C GLN A 239 30.88 -9.40 -11.94
N ASN A 240 30.13 -9.40 -13.02
CA ASN A 240 30.51 -10.10 -14.25
C ASN A 240 31.80 -9.50 -14.86
N SER A 241 31.91 -8.16 -14.89
CA SER A 241 33.10 -7.49 -15.39
C SER A 241 34.36 -7.74 -14.55
N LYS A 242 34.21 -8.01 -13.24
CA LYS A 242 35.33 -8.38 -12.34
C LYS A 242 35.69 -9.87 -12.45
N GLY A 243 34.72 -10.74 -12.71
CA GLY A 243 34.94 -12.17 -12.86
C GLY A 243 35.60 -12.60 -14.17
N GLU A 244 35.37 -11.89 -15.27
CA GLU A 244 36.00 -12.16 -16.56
C GLU A 244 37.54 -12.08 -16.55
N PRO A 245 38.19 -11.03 -15.99
CA PRO A 245 39.64 -10.95 -15.90
C PRO A 245 40.28 -12.10 -15.13
N GLU A 246 39.64 -12.49 -13.99
CA GLU A 246 40.17 -13.54 -13.12
C GLU A 246 40.11 -14.93 -13.77
N LEU A 247 39.06 -15.21 -14.55
CA LEU A 247 38.98 -16.44 -15.35
C LEU A 247 40.00 -16.48 -16.49
N ILE A 248 40.33 -15.35 -17.10
CA ILE A 248 41.34 -15.23 -18.18
C ILE A 248 42.74 -15.46 -17.58
N GLU A 249 43.07 -14.90 -16.41
CA GLU A 249 44.33 -15.11 -15.71
C GLU A 249 44.53 -16.55 -15.30
N LEU A 250 43.48 -17.15 -14.64
CA LEU A 250 43.51 -18.59 -14.26
C LEU A 250 43.63 -19.52 -15.48
N GLY A 251 43.06 -19.11 -16.64
CA GLY A 251 43.21 -19.84 -17.89
C GLY A 251 44.61 -19.76 -18.45
N LYS A 252 45.32 -18.63 -18.31
CA LYS A 252 46.73 -18.46 -18.73
C LYS A 252 47.68 -19.26 -17.83
N GLU A 253 47.53 -19.18 -16.50
CA GLU A 253 48.36 -19.96 -15.57
C GLU A 253 48.21 -21.46 -15.76
N LYS A 254 47.01 -21.97 -16.07
CA LYS A 254 46.79 -23.39 -16.38
C LYS A 254 47.44 -23.82 -17.70
N LYS A 255 47.54 -22.95 -18.68
CA LYS A 255 48.25 -23.25 -19.93
C LYS A 255 49.78 -23.29 -19.72
N GLU A 256 50.36 -22.31 -19.00
CA GLU A 256 51.79 -22.28 -18.68
C GLU A 256 52.27 -23.48 -17.81
N ARG A 257 51.37 -24.01 -16.93
CA ARG A 257 51.67 -25.24 -16.14
C ARG A 257 51.61 -26.52 -16.97
N LYS A 258 50.98 -26.52 -18.14
CA LYS A 258 50.92 -27.71 -19.02
C LYS A 258 52.04 -27.73 -20.05
N GLU A 259 52.73 -26.60 -20.28
CA GLU A 259 53.84 -26.47 -21.20
C GLU A 259 55.25 -26.61 -20.55
N LYS A 260 55.27 -26.76 -19.18
CA LYS A 260 56.43 -27.13 -18.39
C LYS A 260 56.30 -28.59 -17.94
#